data_ef1b8579a26286580358fdc9246d211f
#
_entry.id   ef1b8579a26286580358fdc9246d211f
#
_cell.length_a   1.000
_cell.length_b   1.000
_cell.length_c   1.000
_cell.angle_alpha   90.00
_cell.angle_beta   90.00
_cell.angle_gamma   90.00
#
_symmetry.space_group_name_H-M   'P 1'
#
loop_
_entity.id
_entity.type
_entity.pdbx_description
1 polymer ?
#
loop_
_entity_poly.entity_id
_entity_poly.type
_entity_poly.pdbx_seq_one_letter_code
_entity_poly.pdbx_strand_id
1 'polypeptide(L)'
;MSRNRKDKPFRAVTELPAELTQARRFGKTRSAQSGALFEDYVELIADLLATTGEARPTDIARRLGVSHATAIKTISRLKREGLATGRPYRGVFLTATGQALAERMRTRHRLVVDLLVALRVPTEVAEADAEGIEHYVSEATLKAFAHFLQSSGLGVRPEKR
;
A
#
# COMPACT_ATOMS: atom_id res chain seq x y z
N MET A 1 -40.69 5.41 -8.85
CA MET A 1 -40.35 6.84 -8.60
C MET A 1 -38.84 6.95 -8.51
N SER A 2 -38.23 7.34 -9.60
CA SER A 2 -36.76 7.46 -9.74
C SER A 2 -36.29 8.75 -9.08
N ARG A 3 -35.50 8.67 -8.00
CA ARG A 3 -34.85 9.85 -7.41
C ARG A 3 -33.67 10.22 -8.28
N ASN A 4 -33.90 11.21 -9.12
CA ASN A 4 -32.90 11.92 -9.90
C ASN A 4 -31.85 12.51 -8.92
N ARG A 5 -30.69 11.87 -8.81
CA ARG A 5 -29.52 12.42 -8.12
C ARG A 5 -28.92 13.46 -9.06
N LYS A 6 -29.49 14.68 -9.03
CA LYS A 6 -28.93 15.84 -9.75
C LYS A 6 -27.47 15.98 -9.33
N ASP A 7 -26.60 15.99 -10.32
CA ASP A 7 -25.18 16.34 -10.20
C ASP A 7 -25.05 17.60 -9.36
N LYS A 8 -24.56 17.45 -8.11
CA LYS A 8 -24.14 18.63 -7.36
C LYS A 8 -22.86 19.13 -8.04
N PRO A 9 -22.84 20.37 -8.54
CA PRO A 9 -21.65 20.90 -9.16
C PRO A 9 -20.48 20.84 -8.17
N PHE A 10 -19.30 20.50 -8.67
CA PHE A 10 -18.05 20.56 -7.91
C PHE A 10 -17.99 21.92 -7.22
N ARG A 11 -18.04 21.94 -5.90
CA ARG A 11 -18.09 23.18 -5.12
C ARG A 11 -16.78 23.94 -5.34
N ALA A 12 -16.84 25.04 -6.05
CA ALA A 12 -15.70 25.91 -6.23
C ALA A 12 -15.11 26.26 -4.85
N VAL A 13 -13.80 26.16 -4.71
CA VAL A 13 -13.10 26.55 -3.48
C VAL A 13 -13.21 28.06 -3.37
N THR A 14 -14.16 28.55 -2.56
CA THR A 14 -14.38 29.98 -2.33
C THR A 14 -13.48 30.55 -1.25
N GLU A 15 -12.93 29.69 -0.37
CA GLU A 15 -11.99 30.07 0.69
C GLU A 15 -10.94 28.99 0.89
N LEU A 16 -9.71 29.41 1.15
CA LEU A 16 -8.63 28.48 1.52
C LEU A 16 -8.88 27.95 2.93
N PRO A 17 -8.60 26.65 3.19
CA PRO A 17 -8.60 26.13 4.55
C PRO A 17 -7.63 26.91 5.43
N ALA A 18 -7.91 27.01 6.75
CA ALA A 18 -6.97 27.60 7.70
C ALA A 18 -5.57 26.96 7.52
N GLU A 19 -4.51 27.76 7.56
CA GLU A 19 -3.12 27.35 7.28
C GLU A 19 -2.69 26.10 8.04
N LEU A 20 -3.02 26.02 9.35
CA LEU A 20 -2.71 24.85 10.18
C LEU A 20 -3.43 23.59 9.70
N THR A 21 -4.66 23.72 9.20
CA THR A 21 -5.43 22.59 8.66
C THR A 21 -4.82 22.11 7.35
N GLN A 22 -4.44 23.05 6.49
CA GLN A 22 -3.79 22.74 5.21
C GLN A 22 -2.41 22.14 5.43
N ALA A 23 -1.60 22.70 6.34
CA ALA A 23 -0.28 22.18 6.70
C ALA A 23 -0.36 20.75 7.26
N ARG A 24 -1.35 20.44 8.10
CA ARG A 24 -1.60 19.08 8.63
C ARG A 24 -1.94 18.10 7.52
N ARG A 25 -2.76 18.49 6.52
CA ARG A 25 -3.10 17.63 5.38
C ARG A 25 -1.86 17.28 4.57
N PHE A 26 -1.07 18.27 4.20
CA PHE A 26 0.19 18.05 3.45
C PHE A 26 1.24 17.31 4.28
N GLY A 27 1.31 17.56 5.60
CA GLY A 27 2.19 16.83 6.52
C GLY A 27 1.87 15.35 6.57
N LYS A 28 0.59 14.99 6.63
CA LYS A 28 0.13 13.59 6.58
C LYS A 28 0.55 12.89 5.29
N THR A 29 0.36 13.55 4.13
CA THR A 29 0.75 12.99 2.84
C THR A 29 2.26 12.77 2.75
N ARG A 30 3.08 13.73 3.18
CA ARG A 30 4.55 13.57 3.20
C ARG A 30 5.01 12.44 4.13
N SER A 31 4.37 12.28 5.29
CA SER A 31 4.67 11.19 6.21
C SER A 31 4.29 9.83 5.60
N ALA A 32 3.14 9.74 4.95
CA ALA A 32 2.71 8.54 4.24
C ALA A 32 3.69 8.16 3.10
N GLN A 33 4.16 9.14 2.31
CA GLN A 33 5.16 8.90 1.26
C GLN A 33 6.46 8.30 1.81
N SER A 34 6.91 8.74 3.00
CA SER A 34 8.11 8.18 3.63
C SER A 34 7.89 6.74 4.11
N GLY A 35 6.68 6.41 4.54
CA GLY A 35 6.29 5.06 4.96
C GLY A 35 6.12 4.11 3.78
N ALA A 36 5.46 4.56 2.72
CA ALA A 36 5.19 3.78 1.52
C ALA A 36 6.45 3.11 0.95
N LEU A 37 7.56 3.84 0.88
CA LEU A 37 8.83 3.27 0.42
C LEU A 37 9.26 2.04 1.23
N PHE A 38 9.07 2.04 2.54
CA PHE A 38 9.43 0.87 3.36
C PHE A 38 8.43 -0.27 3.22
N GLU A 39 7.17 0.07 3.02
CA GLU A 39 6.08 -0.86 2.76
C GLU A 39 6.34 -1.64 1.46
N ASP A 40 6.65 -0.95 0.35
CA ASP A 40 7.01 -1.55 -0.94
C ASP A 40 8.21 -2.53 -0.80
N TYR A 41 9.25 -2.11 -0.07
CA TYR A 41 10.42 -2.95 0.10
C TYR A 41 10.15 -4.20 0.94
N VAL A 42 9.41 -4.11 2.04
CA VAL A 42 9.13 -5.29 2.87
C VAL A 42 8.20 -6.26 2.16
N GLU A 43 7.25 -5.76 1.39
CA GLU A 43 6.36 -6.59 0.59
C GLU A 43 7.13 -7.35 -0.49
N LEU A 44 7.94 -6.67 -1.29
CA LEU A 44 8.78 -7.31 -2.29
C LEU A 44 9.78 -8.30 -1.69
N ILE A 45 10.39 -7.98 -0.55
CA ILE A 45 11.30 -8.91 0.14
C ILE A 45 10.53 -10.15 0.58
N ALA A 46 9.32 -10.01 1.12
CA ALA A 46 8.49 -11.14 1.51
C ALA A 46 8.13 -12.03 0.31
N ASP A 47 7.79 -11.43 -0.82
CA ASP A 47 7.46 -12.14 -2.06
C ASP A 47 8.66 -12.88 -2.64
N LEU A 48 9.82 -12.26 -2.66
CA LEU A 48 11.06 -12.92 -3.11
C LEU A 48 11.41 -14.11 -2.22
N LEU A 49 11.31 -13.95 -0.90
CA LEU A 49 11.57 -15.04 0.03
C LEU A 49 10.58 -16.19 -0.15
N ALA A 50 9.30 -15.91 -0.38
CA ALA A 50 8.27 -16.91 -0.58
C ALA A 50 8.42 -17.65 -1.92
N THR A 51 8.82 -16.96 -2.98
CA THR A 51 8.84 -17.51 -4.36
C THR A 51 10.19 -18.10 -4.74
N THR A 52 11.30 -17.48 -4.34
CA THR A 52 12.65 -17.88 -4.74
C THR A 52 13.52 -18.34 -3.58
N GLY A 53 13.06 -18.17 -2.33
CA GLY A 53 13.82 -18.46 -1.11
C GLY A 53 14.91 -17.43 -0.79
N GLU A 54 15.14 -16.44 -1.66
CA GLU A 54 16.20 -15.45 -1.52
C GLU A 54 15.70 -14.04 -1.92
N ALA A 55 16.11 -13.03 -1.16
CA ALA A 55 15.91 -11.62 -1.50
C ALA A 55 17.26 -10.92 -1.63
N ARG A 56 17.82 -10.89 -2.84
CA ARG A 56 19.10 -10.24 -3.11
C ARG A 56 18.91 -8.76 -3.39
N PRO A 57 19.81 -7.87 -2.92
CA PRO A 57 19.70 -6.43 -3.21
C PRO A 57 19.61 -6.10 -4.70
N THR A 58 20.28 -6.88 -5.55
CA THR A 58 20.22 -6.72 -7.02
C THR A 58 18.84 -7.02 -7.58
N ASP A 59 18.16 -8.05 -7.07
CA ASP A 59 16.81 -8.42 -7.51
C ASP A 59 15.78 -7.41 -7.01
N ILE A 60 15.94 -6.94 -5.76
CA ILE A 60 15.11 -5.88 -5.18
C ILE A 60 15.24 -4.60 -6.02
N ALA A 61 16.48 -4.17 -6.32
CA ALA A 61 16.74 -2.97 -7.13
C ALA A 61 16.07 -3.05 -8.51
N ARG A 62 16.24 -4.19 -9.20
CA ARG A 62 15.69 -4.40 -10.53
C ARG A 62 14.15 -4.39 -10.53
N ARG A 63 13.51 -5.05 -9.56
CA ARG A 63 12.05 -5.14 -9.48
C ARG A 63 11.38 -3.82 -9.07
N LEU A 64 12.05 -3.02 -8.21
CA LEU A 64 11.57 -1.69 -7.84
C LEU A 64 11.97 -0.59 -8.83
N GLY A 65 12.74 -0.91 -9.88
CA GLY A 65 13.17 0.08 -10.87
C GLY A 65 14.13 1.14 -10.31
N VAL A 66 14.91 0.79 -9.27
CA VAL A 66 15.85 1.72 -8.62
C VAL A 66 17.29 1.29 -8.83
N SER A 67 18.26 2.22 -8.60
CA SER A 67 19.66 1.86 -8.65
C SER A 67 20.05 0.91 -7.52
N HIS A 68 21.05 0.06 -7.73
CA HIS A 68 21.58 -0.84 -6.70
C HIS A 68 22.02 -0.07 -5.43
N ALA A 69 22.64 1.10 -5.62
CA ALA A 69 23.04 1.96 -4.51
C ALA A 69 21.82 2.46 -3.68
N THR A 70 20.73 2.83 -4.35
CA THR A 70 19.48 3.22 -3.71
C THR A 70 18.89 2.04 -2.92
N ALA A 71 18.87 0.85 -3.51
CA ALA A 71 18.37 -0.34 -2.82
C ALA A 71 19.18 -0.67 -1.57
N ILE A 72 20.51 -0.67 -1.65
CA ILE A 72 21.41 -0.89 -0.49
C ILE A 72 21.16 0.14 0.61
N LYS A 73 21.03 1.42 0.26
CA LYS A 73 20.76 2.49 1.23
C LYS A 73 19.42 2.27 1.94
N THR A 74 18.38 1.93 1.20
CA THR A 74 17.04 1.68 1.78
C THR A 74 17.02 0.41 2.63
N ILE A 75 17.64 -0.67 2.17
CA ILE A 75 17.79 -1.91 2.95
C ILE A 75 18.54 -1.64 4.26
N SER A 76 19.57 -0.81 4.25
CA SER A 76 20.30 -0.42 5.46
C SER A 76 19.42 0.37 6.43
N ARG A 77 18.49 1.19 5.92
CA ARG A 77 17.50 1.89 6.75
C ARG A 77 16.48 0.90 7.33
N LEU A 78 15.96 -0.04 6.53
CA LEU A 78 15.05 -1.10 7.02
C LEU A 78 15.67 -1.90 8.16
N LYS A 79 16.97 -2.20 8.07
CA LYS A 79 17.70 -2.89 9.16
C LYS A 79 17.77 -2.04 10.43
N ARG A 80 18.01 -0.73 10.31
CA ARG A 80 18.03 0.18 11.45
C ARG A 80 16.65 0.30 12.11
N GLU A 81 15.58 0.29 11.31
CA GLU A 81 14.20 0.34 11.79
C GLU A 81 13.71 -1.02 12.33
N GLY A 82 14.56 -2.05 12.34
CA GLY A 82 14.21 -3.37 12.84
C GLY A 82 13.22 -4.15 11.98
N LEU A 83 13.06 -3.76 10.70
CA LEU A 83 12.14 -4.43 9.74
C LEU A 83 12.83 -5.54 8.97
N ALA A 84 14.15 -5.42 8.76
CA ALA A 84 14.93 -6.40 8.02
C ALA A 84 16.21 -6.78 8.76
N THR A 85 16.75 -7.92 8.38
CA THR A 85 18.07 -8.39 8.80
C THR A 85 18.83 -8.94 7.59
N GLY A 86 20.10 -9.19 7.71
CA GLY A 86 20.91 -9.76 6.64
C GLY A 86 21.89 -10.75 7.20
N ARG A 87 22.19 -11.78 6.42
CA ARG A 87 23.29 -12.71 6.69
C ARG A 87 24.35 -12.53 5.61
N PRO A 88 25.63 -12.63 5.94
CA PRO A 88 26.69 -12.61 4.94
C PRO A 88 26.39 -13.64 3.83
N TYR A 89 26.50 -13.21 2.58
CA TYR A 89 26.28 -14.01 1.36
C TYR A 89 24.88 -14.62 1.15
N ARG A 90 23.91 -14.33 2.03
CA ARG A 90 22.54 -14.91 1.95
C ARG A 90 21.40 -13.94 1.67
N GLY A 91 21.72 -12.68 1.39
CA GLY A 91 20.71 -11.68 1.06
C GLY A 91 20.03 -11.04 2.29
N VAL A 92 18.81 -10.56 2.06
CA VAL A 92 17.99 -9.82 3.02
C VAL A 92 16.86 -10.72 3.52
N PHE A 93 16.57 -10.65 4.80
CA PHE A 93 15.46 -11.36 5.45
C PHE A 93 14.62 -10.36 6.23
N LEU A 94 13.33 -10.63 6.38
CA LEU A 94 12.49 -9.84 7.27
C LEU A 94 12.59 -10.31 8.71
N THR A 95 12.48 -9.37 9.63
CA THR A 95 12.21 -9.66 11.04
C THR A 95 10.74 -10.02 11.23
N ALA A 96 10.35 -10.47 12.43
CA ALA A 96 8.93 -10.67 12.74
C ALA A 96 8.10 -9.38 12.51
N THR A 97 8.66 -8.22 12.87
CA THR A 97 8.01 -6.91 12.63
C THR A 97 7.88 -6.60 11.13
N GLY A 98 8.94 -6.87 10.34
CA GLY A 98 8.90 -6.71 8.89
C GLY A 98 7.91 -7.65 8.22
N GLN A 99 7.83 -8.89 8.66
CA GLN A 99 6.86 -9.86 8.15
C GLN A 99 5.42 -9.44 8.46
N ALA A 100 5.15 -8.96 9.67
CA ALA A 100 3.84 -8.44 10.05
C ALA A 100 3.46 -7.19 9.24
N LEU A 101 4.44 -6.33 8.89
CA LEU A 101 4.20 -5.19 8.02
C LEU A 101 3.83 -5.65 6.60
N ALA A 102 4.59 -6.57 6.00
CA ALA A 102 4.29 -7.11 4.67
C ALA A 102 2.89 -7.73 4.59
N GLU A 103 2.51 -8.55 5.58
CA GLU A 103 1.18 -9.16 5.63
C GLU A 103 0.06 -8.14 5.75
N ARG A 104 0.27 -7.08 6.55
CA ARG A 104 -0.67 -5.97 6.64
C ARG A 104 -0.83 -5.25 5.30
N MET A 105 0.25 -5.05 4.55
CA MET A 105 0.18 -4.40 3.24
C MET A 105 -0.57 -5.26 2.23
N ARG A 106 -0.29 -6.55 2.16
CA ARG A 106 -1.06 -7.48 1.31
C ARG A 106 -2.55 -7.47 1.61
N THR A 107 -2.91 -7.39 2.89
CA THR A 107 -4.32 -7.32 3.30
C THR A 107 -4.95 -6.00 2.84
N ARG A 108 -4.24 -4.87 2.95
CA ARG A 108 -4.71 -3.56 2.48
C ARG A 108 -4.86 -3.53 0.96
N HIS A 109 -3.85 -4.01 0.24
CA HIS A 109 -3.86 -4.11 -1.21
C HIS A 109 -5.10 -4.88 -1.69
N ARG A 110 -5.29 -6.09 -1.19
CA ARG A 110 -6.43 -6.93 -1.53
C ARG A 110 -7.77 -6.25 -1.27
N LEU A 111 -7.91 -5.58 -0.13
CA LEU A 111 -9.13 -4.85 0.21
C LEU A 111 -9.42 -3.71 -0.77
N VAL A 112 -8.40 -2.97 -1.19
CA VAL A 112 -8.53 -1.87 -2.16
C VAL A 112 -8.88 -2.43 -3.54
N VAL A 113 -8.20 -3.47 -4.00
CA VAL A 113 -8.51 -4.17 -5.27
C VAL A 113 -9.97 -4.65 -5.26
N ASP A 114 -10.40 -5.37 -4.22
CA ASP A 114 -11.77 -5.88 -4.10
C ASP A 114 -12.80 -4.75 -4.17
N LEU A 115 -12.53 -3.61 -3.53
CA LEU A 115 -13.41 -2.45 -3.60
C LEU A 115 -13.49 -1.89 -5.03
N LEU A 116 -12.36 -1.70 -5.69
CA LEU A 116 -12.30 -1.15 -7.05
C LEU A 116 -13.02 -2.08 -8.04
N VAL A 117 -12.80 -3.38 -7.94
CA VAL A 117 -13.50 -4.38 -8.75
C VAL A 117 -15.01 -4.38 -8.47
N ALA A 118 -15.42 -4.25 -7.22
CA ALA A 118 -16.84 -4.12 -6.85
C ALA A 118 -17.47 -2.85 -7.45
N LEU A 119 -16.69 -1.80 -7.63
CA LEU A 119 -17.09 -0.56 -8.31
C LEU A 119 -17.01 -0.66 -9.85
N ARG A 120 -16.75 -1.85 -10.40
CA ARG A 120 -16.65 -2.14 -11.83
C ARG A 120 -15.39 -1.56 -12.52
N VAL A 121 -14.33 -1.27 -11.77
CA VAL A 121 -13.02 -1.01 -12.34
C VAL A 121 -12.46 -2.32 -12.91
N PRO A 122 -11.91 -2.35 -14.13
CA PRO A 122 -11.27 -3.55 -14.67
C PRO A 122 -10.14 -4.03 -13.74
N THR A 123 -10.00 -5.35 -13.56
CA THR A 123 -9.07 -5.93 -12.58
C THR A 123 -7.63 -5.43 -12.75
N GLU A 124 -7.13 -5.39 -14.00
CA GLU A 124 -5.77 -4.91 -14.28
C GLU A 124 -5.55 -3.44 -13.85
N VAL A 125 -6.58 -2.61 -14.02
CA VAL A 125 -6.55 -1.20 -13.59
C VAL A 125 -6.66 -1.12 -12.06
N ALA A 126 -7.52 -1.95 -11.46
CA ALA A 126 -7.71 -2.00 -10.01
C ALA A 126 -6.43 -2.40 -9.28
N GLU A 127 -5.69 -3.40 -9.79
CA GLU A 127 -4.38 -3.81 -9.26
C GLU A 127 -3.38 -2.65 -9.32
N ALA A 128 -3.25 -1.98 -10.47
CA ALA A 128 -2.33 -0.87 -10.64
C ALA A 128 -2.67 0.34 -9.75
N ASP A 129 -3.96 0.68 -9.63
CA ASP A 129 -4.41 1.81 -8.82
C ASP A 129 -4.31 1.50 -7.31
N ALA A 130 -4.51 0.25 -6.91
CA ALA A 130 -4.41 -0.18 -5.53
C ALA A 130 -3.02 0.06 -4.95
N GLU A 131 -1.94 -0.18 -5.72
CA GLU A 131 -0.54 0.09 -5.34
C GLU A 131 -0.33 1.53 -4.81
N GLY A 132 -1.01 2.50 -5.44
CA GLY A 132 -0.93 3.88 -4.97
C GLY A 132 -1.89 4.17 -3.81
N ILE A 133 -3.12 3.67 -3.87
CA ILE A 133 -4.18 4.01 -2.93
C ILE A 133 -3.90 3.46 -1.52
N GLU A 134 -3.43 2.23 -1.40
CA GLU A 134 -3.27 1.52 -0.13
C GLU A 134 -2.36 2.24 0.87
N HIS A 135 -1.33 2.92 0.39
CA HIS A 135 -0.37 3.64 1.22
C HIS A 135 -0.93 4.93 1.84
N TYR A 136 -1.93 5.52 1.20
CA TYR A 136 -2.42 6.86 1.59
C TYR A 136 -3.76 6.84 2.31
N VAL A 137 -4.50 5.75 2.27
CA VAL A 137 -5.79 5.63 2.96
C VAL A 137 -5.61 5.39 4.46
N SER A 138 -6.45 6.02 5.27
CA SER A 138 -6.45 5.81 6.72
C SER A 138 -7.12 4.49 7.10
N GLU A 139 -6.81 4.00 8.29
CA GLU A 139 -7.48 2.83 8.87
C GLU A 139 -9.01 3.00 8.95
N ALA A 140 -9.49 4.22 9.19
CA ALA A 140 -10.92 4.52 9.19
C ALA A 140 -11.53 4.32 7.80
N THR A 141 -10.80 4.73 6.74
CA THR A 141 -11.22 4.55 5.35
C THR A 141 -11.22 3.07 4.96
N LEU A 142 -10.18 2.31 5.33
CA LEU A 142 -10.11 0.87 5.09
C LEU A 142 -11.25 0.11 5.78
N LYS A 143 -11.57 0.46 7.03
CA LYS A 143 -12.73 -0.10 7.73
C LYS A 143 -14.05 0.21 7.01
N ALA A 144 -14.21 1.41 6.46
CA ALA A 144 -15.38 1.76 5.67
C ALA A 144 -15.46 0.95 4.37
N PHE A 145 -14.33 0.71 3.70
CA PHE A 145 -14.24 -0.14 2.51
C PHE A 145 -14.66 -1.58 2.83
N ALA A 146 -14.10 -2.16 3.88
CA ALA A 146 -14.44 -3.50 4.31
C ALA A 146 -15.94 -3.64 4.66
N HIS A 147 -16.49 -2.67 5.38
CA HIS A 147 -17.91 -2.64 5.72
C HIS A 147 -18.81 -2.55 4.47
N PHE A 148 -18.43 -1.72 3.50
CA PHE A 148 -19.16 -1.60 2.24
C PHE A 148 -19.18 -2.94 1.48
N LEU A 149 -18.05 -3.61 1.34
CA LEU A 149 -17.94 -4.91 0.66
C LEU A 149 -18.81 -5.97 1.36
N GLN A 150 -18.78 -6.03 2.69
CA GLN A 150 -19.59 -6.96 3.47
C GLN A 150 -21.08 -6.69 3.31
N SER A 151 -21.52 -5.43 3.41
CA SER A 151 -22.93 -5.05 3.32
C SER A 151 -23.51 -5.17 1.92
N SER A 152 -22.67 -5.08 0.89
CA SER A 152 -23.07 -5.20 -0.52
C SER A 152 -23.15 -6.65 -1.01
N GLY A 153 -22.83 -7.64 -0.18
CA GLY A 153 -22.74 -9.05 -0.60
C GLY A 153 -21.59 -9.33 -1.59
N LEU A 154 -20.73 -8.34 -1.81
CA LEU A 154 -19.58 -8.38 -2.70
C LEU A 154 -18.28 -8.71 -1.94
N GLY A 155 -18.42 -9.26 -0.72
CA GLY A 155 -17.33 -9.56 0.19
C GLY A 155 -16.29 -10.50 -0.45
N VAL A 156 -15.06 -10.33 0.03
CA VAL A 156 -13.84 -11.09 -0.31
C VAL A 156 -14.19 -12.55 -0.58
N ARG A 157 -14.02 -13.00 -1.81
CA ARG A 157 -14.05 -14.44 -2.10
C ARG A 157 -12.88 -15.07 -1.34
N PRO A 158 -13.13 -16.08 -0.47
CA PRO A 158 -12.01 -16.83 0.09
C PRO A 158 -11.26 -17.47 -1.06
N GLU A 159 -9.94 -17.28 -1.09
CA GLU A 159 -9.07 -17.99 -2.03
C GLU A 159 -9.39 -19.49 -1.94
N LYS A 160 -9.74 -20.08 -3.08
CA LYS A 160 -9.75 -21.54 -3.21
C LYS A 160 -8.29 -21.99 -3.10
N ARG A 161 -8.00 -22.72 -2.04
CA ARG A 161 -6.76 -23.50 -1.88
C ARG A 161 -6.57 -24.46 -3.05
#